data_118bc818c496c39ded7c971ef518ac2c
#
_entry.id   118bc818c496c39ded7c971ef518ac2c
#
_cell.length_a   1.000
_cell.length_b   1.000
_cell.length_c   1.000
_cell.angle_alpha   90.00
_cell.angle_beta   90.00
_cell.angle_gamma   90.00
#
_symmetry.space_group_name_H-M   'P 1'
#
loop_
_entity.id
_entity.type
_entity.pdbx_description
1 polymer ?
#
loop_
_entity_poly.entity_id
_entity_poly.type
_entity_poly.pdbx_seq_one_letter_code
_entity_poly.pdbx_strand_id
1 'polypeptide(L)'
;MRMMIKFAVPVEAGNEAIRSGKIEKVFAQIAEELKPEAAYFFPEGGERAGLFVVDMTASSQVAEIAERFFFGLNARIEIVPAMAWRTFSRACLKLRK
;
A
#
# COMPACT_ATOMS: atom_id res chain seq x y z
N MET A 1 -4.25 -11.80 -7.15
CA MET A 1 -5.29 -11.28 -6.24
C MET A 1 -5.07 -9.79 -5.99
N ARG A 2 -6.12 -9.01 -6.15
CA ARG A 2 -6.03 -7.57 -5.93
C ARG A 2 -5.92 -7.27 -4.43
N MET A 3 -4.91 -6.51 -4.07
CA MET A 3 -4.67 -6.12 -2.69
C MET A 3 -4.55 -4.61 -2.57
N MET A 4 -5.07 -4.07 -1.49
CA MET A 4 -4.86 -2.66 -1.15
C MET A 4 -3.82 -2.59 -0.05
N ILE A 5 -2.81 -1.76 -0.28
CA ILE A 5 -1.72 -1.54 0.67
C ILE A 5 -1.86 -0.11 1.17
N LYS A 6 -2.23 0.04 2.44
CA LYS A 6 -2.30 1.36 3.09
C LYS A 6 -1.08 1.54 3.98
N PHE A 7 -0.54 2.73 3.97
CA PHE A 7 0.62 3.02 4.81
C PHE A 7 0.52 4.41 5.43
N ALA A 8 1.20 4.58 6.54
CA ALA A 8 1.37 5.88 7.19
C ALA A 8 2.79 5.98 7.74
N VAL A 9 3.43 7.12 7.52
CA VAL A 9 4.82 7.36 7.87
C VAL A 9 4.88 8.36 9.02
N PRO A 10 5.56 8.05 10.13
CA PRO A 10 5.73 9.01 11.22
C PRO A 10 6.37 10.29 10.69
N VAL A 11 5.94 11.43 11.23
CA VAL A 11 6.37 12.74 10.71
C VAL A 11 7.90 12.87 10.68
N GLU A 12 8.56 12.53 11.79
CA GLU A 12 10.03 12.65 11.86
C GLU A 12 10.74 11.74 10.86
N ALA A 13 10.33 10.48 10.78
CA ALA A 13 10.90 9.55 9.82
C ALA A 13 10.67 10.00 8.39
N GLY A 14 9.47 10.52 8.11
CA GLY A 14 9.14 11.06 6.80
C GLY A 14 9.97 12.28 6.44
N ASN A 15 10.17 13.20 7.39
CA ASN A 15 11.01 14.36 7.18
C ASN A 15 12.43 13.95 6.78
N GLU A 16 13.00 13.00 7.51
CA GLU A 16 14.34 12.51 7.21
C GLU A 16 14.38 11.78 5.86
N ALA A 17 13.38 10.99 5.57
CA ALA A 17 13.30 10.27 4.28
C ALA A 17 13.21 11.22 3.09
N ILE A 18 12.54 12.37 3.26
CA ILE A 18 12.48 13.39 2.22
C ILE A 18 13.85 14.08 2.06
N ARG A 19 14.48 14.48 3.18
CA ARG A 19 15.79 15.15 3.13
C ARG A 19 16.86 14.29 2.45
N SER A 20 16.87 13.01 2.75
CA SER A 20 17.86 12.08 2.19
C SER A 20 17.53 11.58 0.79
N GLY A 21 16.33 11.85 0.29
CA GLY A 21 15.85 11.30 -0.98
C GLY A 21 15.39 9.85 -0.91
N LYS A 22 15.38 9.27 0.29
CA LYS A 22 15.03 7.86 0.50
C LYS A 22 13.57 7.57 0.15
N ILE A 23 12.67 8.50 0.45
CA ILE A 23 11.24 8.31 0.21
C ILE A 23 10.95 8.11 -1.28
N GLU A 24 11.59 8.90 -2.13
CA GLU A 24 11.44 8.79 -3.57
C GLU A 24 11.98 7.46 -4.09
N LYS A 25 13.11 7.01 -3.55
CA LYS A 25 13.69 5.72 -3.93
C LYS A 25 12.80 4.56 -3.57
N VAL A 26 12.25 4.55 -2.36
CA VAL A 26 11.38 3.46 -1.90
C VAL A 26 10.13 3.38 -2.78
N PHE A 27 9.47 4.50 -3.02
CA PHE A 27 8.26 4.51 -3.83
C PHE A 27 8.53 4.21 -5.29
N ALA A 28 9.65 4.66 -5.84
CA ALA A 28 10.02 4.34 -7.21
C ALA A 28 10.26 2.83 -7.39
N GLN A 29 10.90 2.18 -6.43
CA GLN A 29 11.11 0.74 -6.45
C GLN A 29 9.77 -0.01 -6.37
N ILE A 30 8.88 0.41 -5.50
CA ILE A 30 7.56 -0.19 -5.36
C ILE A 30 6.78 -0.05 -6.68
N ALA A 31 6.80 1.14 -7.26
CA ALA A 31 6.09 1.39 -8.52
C ALA A 31 6.63 0.51 -9.65
N GLU A 32 7.95 0.36 -9.73
CA GLU A 32 8.57 -0.45 -10.77
C GLU A 32 8.29 -1.94 -10.62
N GLU A 33 8.39 -2.45 -9.40
CA GLU A 33 8.24 -3.88 -9.14
C GLU A 33 6.80 -4.34 -9.11
N LEU A 34 5.91 -3.55 -8.53
CA LEU A 34 4.52 -3.95 -8.33
C LEU A 34 3.58 -3.42 -9.41
N LYS A 35 3.97 -2.38 -10.11
CA LYS A 35 3.16 -1.75 -11.16
C LYS A 35 1.72 -1.54 -10.70
N PRO A 36 1.50 -0.74 -9.65
CA PRO A 36 0.17 -0.59 -9.09
C PRO A 36 -0.83 -0.05 -10.10
N GLU A 37 -2.06 -0.55 -10.04
CA GLU A 37 -3.14 -0.03 -10.87
C GLU A 37 -3.65 1.33 -10.37
N ALA A 38 -3.39 1.64 -9.10
CA ALA A 38 -3.73 2.93 -8.50
C ALA A 38 -2.76 3.22 -7.36
N ALA A 39 -2.43 4.49 -7.20
CA ALA A 39 -1.57 4.96 -6.12
C ALA A 39 -2.01 6.37 -5.75
N TYR A 40 -2.31 6.58 -4.47
CA TYR A 40 -2.74 7.89 -3.97
C TYR A 40 -1.99 8.20 -2.69
N PHE A 41 -1.68 9.49 -2.51
CA PHE A 41 -0.98 9.98 -1.34
C PHE A 41 -1.84 11.06 -0.69
N PHE A 42 -1.94 11.04 0.64
CA PHE A 42 -2.80 11.96 1.37
C PHE A 42 -2.35 12.01 2.84
N PRO A 43 -2.65 13.10 3.55
CA PRO A 43 -2.43 13.12 4.99
C PRO A 43 -3.57 12.37 5.69
N GLU A 44 -3.22 11.62 6.71
CA GLU A 44 -4.20 10.91 7.52
C GLU A 44 -3.70 10.86 8.96
N GLY A 45 -4.51 11.29 9.91
CA GLY A 45 -4.13 11.29 11.31
C GLY A 45 -2.91 12.15 11.62
N GLY A 46 -2.68 13.20 10.84
CA GLY A 46 -1.53 14.08 11.02
C GLY A 46 -0.23 13.55 10.48
N GLU A 47 -0.27 12.45 9.72
CA GLU A 47 0.92 11.83 9.13
C GLU A 47 0.80 11.73 7.61
N ARG A 48 1.95 11.65 6.93
CA ARG A 48 1.96 11.32 5.51
C ARG A 48 1.47 9.91 5.33
N ALA A 49 0.51 9.70 4.45
CA ALA A 49 -0.10 8.41 4.23
C ALA A 49 -0.35 8.20 2.75
N GLY A 50 -0.85 7.03 2.42
CA GLY A 50 -1.24 6.74 1.05
C GLY A 50 -1.72 5.32 0.91
N LEU A 51 -2.08 4.96 -0.32
CA LEU A 51 -2.45 3.61 -0.66
C LEU A 51 -2.00 3.24 -2.06
N PHE A 52 -1.73 1.96 -2.23
CA PHE A 52 -1.49 1.36 -3.54
C PHE A 52 -2.50 0.23 -3.72
N VAL A 53 -2.94 0.04 -4.95
CA VAL A 53 -3.73 -1.15 -5.30
C VAL A 53 -2.87 -1.95 -6.28
N VAL A 54 -2.57 -3.18 -5.92
CA VAL A 54 -1.65 -4.03 -6.68
C VAL A 54 -2.25 -5.42 -6.91
N ASP A 55 -1.80 -6.09 -7.97
CA ASP A 55 -2.10 -7.49 -8.19
C ASP A 55 -1.00 -8.31 -7.55
N MET A 56 -1.34 -9.02 -6.49
CA MET A 56 -0.39 -9.83 -5.74
C MET A 56 -0.50 -11.29 -6.18
N THR A 57 0.61 -11.86 -6.61
CA THR A 57 0.63 -13.19 -7.18
C THR A 57 1.10 -14.28 -6.22
N ALA A 58 1.77 -13.88 -5.14
CA ALA A 58 2.28 -14.83 -4.15
C ALA A 58 2.23 -14.22 -2.76
N SER A 59 1.94 -15.04 -1.75
CA SER A 59 1.85 -14.56 -0.37
C SER A 59 3.20 -14.05 0.16
N SER A 60 4.31 -14.54 -0.38
CA SER A 60 5.64 -14.06 0.00
C SER A 60 5.82 -12.57 -0.28
N GLN A 61 5.07 -12.00 -1.24
CA GLN A 61 5.12 -10.58 -1.55
C GLN A 61 4.63 -9.72 -0.39
N VAL A 62 3.77 -10.26 0.47
CA VAL A 62 3.28 -9.52 1.66
C VAL A 62 4.47 -9.13 2.54
N ALA A 63 5.34 -10.10 2.85
CA ALA A 63 6.52 -9.83 3.67
C ALA A 63 7.50 -8.88 2.98
N GLU A 64 7.76 -9.10 1.69
CA GLU A 64 8.68 -8.25 0.94
C GLU A 64 8.23 -6.81 0.92
N ILE A 65 6.95 -6.57 0.66
CA ILE A 65 6.38 -5.22 0.61
C ILE A 65 6.40 -4.59 2.00
N ALA A 66 5.91 -5.32 3.01
CA ALA A 66 5.84 -4.81 4.37
C ALA A 66 7.20 -4.38 4.89
N GLU A 67 8.24 -5.20 4.67
CA GLU A 67 9.58 -4.88 5.15
C GLU A 67 10.17 -3.64 4.51
N ARG A 68 9.86 -3.38 3.25
CA ARG A 68 10.32 -2.14 2.61
C ARG A 68 9.77 -0.91 3.29
N PHE A 69 8.51 -0.96 3.70
CA PHE A 69 7.91 0.14 4.44
C PHE A 69 8.47 0.24 5.86
N PHE A 70 8.66 -0.90 6.52
CA PHE A 70 9.22 -0.93 7.87
C PHE A 70 10.65 -0.38 7.90
N PHE A 71 11.54 -1.00 7.16
CA PHE A 71 12.95 -0.59 7.14
C PHE A 71 13.16 0.73 6.41
N GLY A 72 12.46 0.92 5.32
CA GLY A 72 12.66 2.08 4.48
C GLY A 72 12.14 3.37 5.08
N LEU A 73 10.97 3.31 5.71
CA LEU A 73 10.24 4.52 6.11
C LEU A 73 9.77 4.50 7.56
N ASN A 74 10.08 3.45 8.30
CA ASN A 74 9.56 3.27 9.65
C ASN A 74 8.03 3.40 9.69
N ALA A 75 7.37 2.92 8.64
CA ALA A 75 5.95 3.14 8.42
C ALA A 75 5.09 2.06 9.07
N ARG A 76 3.84 2.42 9.35
CA ARG A 76 2.78 1.48 9.64
C ARG A 76 2.18 1.04 8.31
N ILE A 77 1.74 -0.21 8.22
CA ILE A 77 1.21 -0.75 6.98
C ILE A 77 0.03 -1.70 7.25
N GLU A 78 -0.97 -1.63 6.37
CA GLU A 78 -2.07 -2.57 6.32
C GLU A 78 -2.14 -3.12 4.91
N ILE A 79 -2.26 -4.44 4.78
CA ILE A 79 -2.41 -5.08 3.48
C ILE A 79 -3.69 -5.90 3.55
N VAL A 80 -4.69 -5.53 2.74
CA VAL A 80 -6.00 -6.18 2.77
C VAL A 80 -6.44 -6.51 1.34
N PRO A 81 -7.19 -7.61 1.16
CA PRO A 81 -7.81 -7.88 -0.13
C PRO A 81 -8.79 -6.79 -0.50
N ALA A 82 -8.83 -6.46 -1.77
CA ALA A 82 -9.76 -5.47 -2.30
C ALA A 82 -10.43 -6.03 -3.55
N MET A 83 -11.63 -5.57 -3.84
CA MET A 83 -12.36 -6.05 -5.00
C MET A 83 -13.15 -4.92 -5.64
N ALA A 84 -13.41 -5.08 -6.94
CA ALA A 84 -14.25 -4.14 -7.67
C ALA A 84 -15.72 -4.40 -7.34
N TRP A 85 -16.56 -3.41 -7.61
CA TRP A 85 -17.99 -3.48 -7.38
C TRP A 85 -18.64 -4.77 -7.95
N ARG A 86 -18.23 -5.17 -9.14
CA ARG A 86 -18.79 -6.36 -9.78
C ARG A 86 -18.61 -7.63 -8.96
N THR A 87 -17.42 -7.81 -8.39
CA THR A 87 -17.13 -8.97 -7.53
C THR A 87 -17.95 -8.91 -6.25
N PHE A 88 -18.01 -7.75 -5.63
CA PHE A 88 -18.78 -7.54 -4.41
C PHE A 88 -20.27 -7.80 -4.64
N SER A 89 -20.83 -7.27 -5.72
CA SER A 89 -22.26 -7.44 -6.02
C SER A 89 -22.62 -8.90 -6.26
N ARG A 90 -21.74 -9.69 -6.87
CA ARG A 90 -21.95 -11.13 -7.04
C ARG A 90 -22.07 -11.85 -5.71
N ALA A 91 -21.19 -11.49 -4.76
CA ALA A 91 -21.26 -12.05 -3.42
C ALA A 91 -22.57 -11.72 -2.74
N CYS A 92 -23.05 -10.46 -2.87
CA CYS A 92 -24.34 -10.04 -2.34
C CYS A 92 -25.50 -10.85 -2.91
N LEU A 93 -25.46 -11.13 -4.21
CA LEU A 93 -26.50 -11.94 -4.85
C LEU A 93 -26.56 -13.35 -4.26
N LYS A 94 -25.43 -13.95 -3.95
CA LYS A 94 -25.39 -15.27 -3.31
C LYS A 94 -26.00 -15.25 -1.91
N LEU A 95 -25.81 -14.17 -1.18
CA LEU A 95 -26.31 -14.04 0.18
C LEU A 95 -27.81 -13.76 0.26
N ARG A 96 -28.41 -13.35 -0.85
CA ARG A 96 -29.81 -12.97 -0.91
C ARG A 96 -30.79 -14.15 -0.96
N LYS A 97 -30.31 -15.34 -1.06
CA LYS A 97 -31.16 -16.54 -1.11
C LYS A 97 -31.86 -16.84 0.20
#